data_7c88c7315fcd4ca9a3665d58d0af3742
#
_entry.id   7c88c7315fcd4ca9a3665d58d0af3742
#
_cell.length_a   1.000
_cell.length_b   1.000
_cell.length_c   1.000
_cell.angle_alpha   90.00
_cell.angle_beta   90.00
_cell.angle_gamma   90.00
#
_symmetry.space_group_name_H-M   'P 1'
#
loop_
_entity.id
_entity.type
_entity.pdbx_description
1 polymer ?
#
loop_
_entity_poly.entity_id
_entity_poly.type
_entity_poly.pdbx_seq_one_letter_code
_entity_poly.pdbx_strand_id
1 'polypeptide(L)'
;VLFVLLGGIMVLAMHAGFAFLELGTVRKKNQVNALVKILTDFSVSTIAYFFIGYSVAYGVSFFSSAEVLSAKNGYDLVKFFFLLTFAAAIPAIVSGGIAERARFNPQLAATFALVGLVYPFYEGIVWNGNYGLQDWLEATFGARFHDFAGSVVVHAVGGWIALPAVLLLGARRGRYTKDG
;
A
#
# COMPACT_ATOMS: atom_id res chain seq x y z
N VAL A 1 8.74 18.21 -10.19
CA VAL A 1 8.30 18.25 -8.78
C VAL A 1 6.79 18.40 -8.71
N LEU A 2 6.19 19.48 -9.27
CA LEU A 2 4.75 19.74 -9.19
C LEU A 2 3.88 18.60 -9.74
N PHE A 3 4.22 18.01 -10.89
CA PHE A 3 3.49 16.89 -11.47
C PHE A 3 3.44 15.67 -10.52
N VAL A 4 4.56 15.32 -9.91
CA VAL A 4 4.63 14.19 -8.95
C VAL A 4 3.85 14.49 -7.68
N LEU A 5 3.89 15.76 -7.19
CA LEU A 5 3.09 16.19 -6.05
C LEU A 5 1.59 16.08 -6.32
N LEU A 6 1.13 16.56 -7.47
CA LEU A 6 -0.27 16.45 -7.88
C LEU A 6 -0.70 14.98 -8.02
N GLY A 7 0.18 14.14 -8.60
CA GLY A 7 -0.05 12.70 -8.64
C GLY A 7 -0.24 12.10 -7.24
N GLY A 8 0.63 12.43 -6.29
CA GLY A 8 0.50 11.99 -4.89
C GLY A 8 -0.81 12.44 -4.23
N ILE A 9 -1.23 13.69 -4.46
CA ILE A 9 -2.52 14.22 -3.98
C ILE A 9 -3.69 13.43 -4.57
N MET A 10 -3.65 13.09 -5.86
CA MET A 10 -4.71 12.30 -6.51
C MET A 10 -4.76 10.86 -5.95
N VAL A 11 -3.62 10.22 -5.71
CA VAL A 11 -3.58 8.88 -5.08
C VAL A 11 -4.06 8.95 -3.63
N LEU A 12 -3.74 10.00 -2.90
CA LEU A 12 -4.30 10.22 -1.55
C LEU A 12 -5.82 10.40 -1.59
N ALA A 13 -6.36 11.12 -2.58
CA ALA A 13 -7.80 11.24 -2.79
C ALA A 13 -8.45 9.88 -3.11
N MET A 14 -7.76 9.01 -3.89
CA MET A 14 -8.18 7.63 -4.11
C MET A 14 -8.22 6.85 -2.78
N HIS A 15 -7.24 7.02 -1.90
CA HIS A 15 -7.23 6.38 -0.58
C HIS A 15 -8.43 6.82 0.28
N ALA A 16 -8.79 8.10 0.24
CA ALA A 16 -10.04 8.57 0.84
C ALA A 16 -11.28 7.90 0.23
N GLY A 17 -11.27 7.66 -1.08
CA GLY A 17 -12.30 6.89 -1.77
C GLY A 17 -12.45 5.46 -1.22
N PHE A 18 -11.35 4.77 -0.93
CA PHE A 18 -11.39 3.47 -0.25
C PHE A 18 -12.03 3.53 1.13
N ALA A 19 -11.78 4.60 1.89
CA ALA A 19 -12.42 4.79 3.20
C ALA A 19 -13.94 4.86 3.07
N PHE A 20 -14.45 5.65 2.13
CA PHE A 20 -15.89 5.75 1.86
C PHE A 20 -16.49 4.46 1.30
N LEU A 21 -15.76 3.75 0.43
CA LEU A 21 -16.18 2.46 -0.11
C LEU A 21 -16.35 1.42 1.02
N GLU A 22 -15.35 1.27 1.89
CA GLU A 22 -15.43 0.35 3.02
C GLU A 22 -16.56 0.77 3.99
N LEU A 23 -16.68 2.07 4.29
CA LEU A 23 -17.75 2.61 5.12
C LEU A 23 -19.14 2.25 4.59
N GLY A 24 -19.33 2.31 3.25
CA GLY A 24 -20.59 1.97 2.58
C GLY A 24 -20.89 0.48 2.51
N THR A 25 -19.88 -0.39 2.64
CA THR A 25 -20.02 -1.85 2.51
C THR A 25 -20.16 -2.59 3.83
N VAL A 26 -19.86 -1.95 4.95
CA VAL A 26 -20.02 -2.53 6.29
C VAL A 26 -21.37 -2.17 6.91
N ARG A 27 -21.79 -2.95 7.90
CA ARG A 27 -23.03 -2.66 8.66
C ARG A 27 -22.90 -1.36 9.43
N LYS A 28 -24.00 -0.60 9.58
CA LYS A 28 -24.03 0.71 10.28
C LYS A 28 -23.27 0.73 11.60
N LYS A 29 -23.43 -0.31 12.43
CA LYS A 29 -22.73 -0.42 13.73
C LYS A 29 -21.21 -0.52 13.63
N ASN A 30 -20.67 -0.85 12.46
CA ASN A 30 -19.25 -1.06 12.23
C ASN A 30 -18.61 0.08 11.42
N GLN A 31 -19.39 1.07 10.98
CA GLN A 31 -18.91 2.15 10.12
C GLN A 31 -17.80 2.98 10.77
N VAL A 32 -17.98 3.37 12.03
CA VAL A 32 -16.96 4.11 12.77
C VAL A 32 -15.67 3.29 12.90
N ASN A 33 -15.80 2.00 13.21
CA ASN A 33 -14.64 1.12 13.31
C ASN A 33 -13.91 0.97 11.96
N ALA A 34 -14.64 0.86 10.84
CA ALA A 34 -14.05 0.80 9.50
C ALA A 34 -13.27 2.08 9.18
N LEU A 35 -13.85 3.25 9.44
CA LEU A 35 -13.19 4.53 9.22
C LEU A 35 -11.92 4.68 10.08
N VAL A 36 -12.01 4.37 11.38
CA VAL A 36 -10.85 4.43 12.29
C VAL A 36 -9.76 3.49 11.83
N LYS A 37 -10.11 2.27 11.36
CA LYS A 37 -9.12 1.30 10.85
C LYS A 37 -8.35 1.86 9.65
N ILE A 38 -9.03 2.39 8.64
CA ILE A 38 -8.37 2.94 7.44
C ILE A 38 -7.46 4.11 7.79
N LEU A 39 -7.90 5.02 8.66
CA LEU A 39 -7.07 6.15 9.10
C LEU A 39 -5.84 5.67 9.88
N THR A 40 -6.02 4.66 10.73
CA THR A 40 -4.89 4.07 11.49
C THR A 40 -3.96 3.27 10.58
N ASP A 41 -4.50 2.51 9.61
CA ASP A 41 -3.70 1.80 8.61
C ASP A 41 -2.85 2.78 7.79
N PHE A 42 -3.40 3.94 7.39
CA PHE A 42 -2.62 4.99 6.72
C PHE A 42 -1.49 5.53 7.61
N SER A 43 -1.78 5.78 8.89
CA SER A 43 -0.79 6.28 9.85
C SER A 43 0.33 5.26 10.09
N VAL A 44 -0.02 3.99 10.29
CA VAL A 44 0.94 2.88 10.44
C VAL A 44 1.76 2.69 9.17
N SER A 45 1.12 2.78 8.01
CA SER A 45 1.81 2.73 6.71
C SER A 45 2.83 3.84 6.55
N THR A 46 2.46 5.06 6.95
CA THR A 46 3.37 6.22 6.92
C THR A 46 4.61 5.95 7.76
N ILE A 47 4.44 5.48 8.99
CA ILE A 47 5.53 5.17 9.91
C ILE A 47 6.40 4.03 9.35
N ALA A 48 5.80 2.92 8.95
CA ALA A 48 6.52 1.76 8.43
C ALA A 48 7.31 2.08 7.15
N TYR A 49 6.69 2.83 6.23
CA TYR A 49 7.33 3.21 4.97
C TYR A 49 8.44 4.24 5.16
N PHE A 50 8.23 5.22 6.07
CA PHE A 50 9.24 6.22 6.40
C PHE A 50 10.50 5.60 7.01
N PHE A 51 10.34 4.74 8.01
CA PHE A 51 11.48 4.19 8.75
C PHE A 51 12.15 3.02 8.03
N ILE A 52 11.40 2.21 7.28
CA ILE A 52 11.90 0.96 6.73
C ILE A 52 11.66 0.89 5.21
N GLY A 53 10.41 0.99 4.79
CA GLY A 53 9.99 0.64 3.43
C GLY A 53 10.70 1.42 2.34
N TYR A 54 10.83 2.72 2.48
CA TYR A 54 11.50 3.55 1.48
C TYR A 54 12.99 3.21 1.35
N SER A 55 13.65 2.87 2.46
CA SER A 55 15.03 2.38 2.43
C SER A 55 15.16 1.02 1.74
N VAL A 56 14.20 0.13 1.95
CA VAL A 56 14.17 -1.18 1.28
C VAL A 56 13.99 -1.04 -0.23
N ALA A 57 13.07 -0.17 -0.66
CA ALA A 57 12.75 0.01 -2.08
C ALA A 57 13.82 0.83 -2.83
N TYR A 58 14.33 1.91 -2.23
CA TYR A 58 15.13 2.92 -2.92
C TYR A 58 16.51 3.18 -2.31
N GLY A 59 16.86 2.53 -1.20
CA GLY A 59 18.13 2.74 -0.52
C GLY A 59 18.30 4.12 0.14
N VAL A 60 17.21 4.89 0.28
CA VAL A 60 17.23 6.25 0.86
C VAL A 60 16.67 6.21 2.27
N SER A 61 17.40 6.78 3.22
CA SER A 61 16.97 6.92 4.61
C SER A 61 16.71 8.38 4.93
N PHE A 62 15.57 8.68 5.57
CA PHE A 62 15.23 10.03 6.04
C PHE A 62 15.91 10.41 7.38
N PHE A 63 16.73 9.53 7.92
CA PHE A 63 17.69 9.91 8.98
C PHE A 63 18.91 10.67 8.46
N SER A 64 18.92 11.00 7.18
CA SER A 64 19.93 11.84 6.54
C SER A 64 19.79 13.31 6.98
N SER A 65 20.87 14.09 6.79
CA SER A 65 20.84 15.53 7.12
C SER A 65 19.81 16.30 6.26
N ALA A 66 19.31 17.41 6.79
CA ALA A 66 18.40 18.28 6.07
C ALA A 66 18.96 18.77 4.72
N GLU A 67 20.28 18.94 4.62
CA GLU A 67 20.97 19.32 3.39
C GLU A 67 20.83 18.25 2.30
N VAL A 68 21.00 16.97 2.64
CA VAL A 68 20.81 15.85 1.72
C VAL A 68 19.34 15.73 1.28
N LEU A 69 18.40 15.89 2.23
CA LEU A 69 16.97 15.78 1.95
C LEU A 69 16.43 16.94 1.13
N SER A 70 16.99 18.14 1.26
CA SER A 70 16.60 19.32 0.48
C SER A 70 17.33 19.42 -0.87
N ALA A 71 18.30 18.58 -1.12
CA ALA A 71 18.96 18.49 -2.42
C ALA A 71 17.94 18.27 -3.55
N LYS A 72 18.27 18.65 -4.78
CA LYS A 72 17.39 18.51 -5.94
C LYS A 72 16.01 19.21 -5.77
N ASN A 73 15.99 20.35 -5.08
CA ASN A 73 14.76 21.10 -4.77
C ASN A 73 13.70 20.27 -4.01
N GLY A 74 14.12 19.39 -3.10
CA GLY A 74 13.23 18.55 -2.32
C GLY A 74 12.53 17.45 -3.12
N TYR A 75 13.03 17.11 -4.30
CA TYR A 75 12.41 16.09 -5.17
C TYR A 75 12.23 14.75 -4.44
N ASP A 76 13.23 14.31 -3.65
CA ASP A 76 13.16 13.04 -2.95
C ASP A 76 12.07 13.02 -1.87
N LEU A 77 11.78 14.15 -1.22
CA LEU A 77 10.66 14.27 -0.28
C LEU A 77 9.30 14.19 -0.98
N VAL A 78 9.17 14.83 -2.14
CA VAL A 78 7.94 14.75 -2.95
C VAL A 78 7.74 13.36 -3.52
N LYS A 79 8.82 12.72 -3.98
CA LYS A 79 8.81 11.33 -4.44
C LYS A 79 8.40 10.38 -3.31
N PHE A 80 8.94 10.57 -2.11
CA PHE A 80 8.54 9.80 -0.93
C PHE A 80 7.02 9.93 -0.67
N PHE A 81 6.49 11.15 -0.64
CA PHE A 81 5.05 11.37 -0.45
C PHE A 81 4.21 10.65 -1.51
N PHE A 82 4.58 10.78 -2.78
CA PHE A 82 3.92 10.10 -3.89
C PHE A 82 3.90 8.58 -3.71
N LEU A 83 5.04 7.98 -3.41
CA LEU A 83 5.17 6.53 -3.26
C LEU A 83 4.54 6.01 -1.97
N LEU A 84 4.56 6.80 -0.89
CA LEU A 84 3.84 6.49 0.34
C LEU A 84 2.34 6.31 0.10
N THR A 85 1.73 7.15 -0.74
CA THR A 85 0.29 7.04 -1.01
C THR A 85 -0.07 5.74 -1.73
N PHE A 86 0.81 5.19 -2.57
CA PHE A 86 0.66 3.85 -3.14
C PHE A 86 0.89 2.74 -2.11
N ALA A 87 1.94 2.85 -1.32
CA ALA A 87 2.23 1.88 -0.25
C ALA A 87 1.04 1.73 0.71
N ALA A 88 0.45 2.85 1.13
CA ALA A 88 -0.70 2.86 2.02
C ALA A 88 -2.01 2.35 1.38
N ALA A 89 -2.11 2.33 0.06
CA ALA A 89 -3.28 1.79 -0.63
C ALA A 89 -3.41 0.26 -0.46
N ILE A 90 -2.31 -0.47 -0.28
CA ILE A 90 -2.32 -1.92 -0.14
C ILE A 90 -3.08 -2.40 1.10
N PRO A 91 -2.79 -1.90 2.32
CA PRO A 91 -3.59 -2.24 3.49
C PRO A 91 -5.07 -1.87 3.34
N ALA A 92 -5.40 -0.77 2.64
CA ALA A 92 -6.77 -0.38 2.37
C ALA A 92 -7.50 -1.40 1.48
N ILE A 93 -6.83 -1.93 0.44
CA ILE A 93 -7.37 -3.00 -0.41
C ILE A 93 -7.61 -4.27 0.43
N VAL A 94 -6.61 -4.68 1.22
CA VAL A 94 -6.72 -5.85 2.11
C VAL A 94 -7.83 -5.65 3.14
N SER A 95 -7.94 -4.47 3.75
CA SER A 95 -8.96 -4.11 4.75
C SER A 95 -10.37 -4.32 4.21
N GLY A 96 -10.66 -3.88 2.99
CA GLY A 96 -11.94 -4.13 2.33
C GLY A 96 -12.27 -5.61 2.20
N GLY A 97 -11.27 -6.44 1.83
CA GLY A 97 -11.40 -7.89 1.72
C GLY A 97 -11.72 -8.58 3.05
N ILE A 98 -11.19 -8.11 4.16
CA ILE A 98 -11.33 -8.71 5.50
C ILE A 98 -12.25 -7.92 6.45
N ALA A 99 -12.94 -6.91 5.94
CA ALA A 99 -13.81 -6.05 6.71
C ALA A 99 -14.81 -6.84 7.57
N GLU A 100 -15.08 -6.36 8.78
CA GLU A 100 -15.93 -6.98 9.80
C GLU A 100 -15.45 -8.35 10.37
N ARG A 101 -14.27 -8.85 9.97
CA ARG A 101 -13.75 -10.17 10.37
C ARG A 101 -12.40 -10.09 11.06
N ALA A 102 -11.52 -9.20 10.60
CA ALA A 102 -10.21 -9.01 11.20
C ALA A 102 -10.29 -8.20 12.50
N ARG A 103 -9.50 -8.63 13.48
CA ARG A 103 -9.28 -7.85 14.71
C ARG A 103 -8.36 -6.67 14.41
N PHE A 104 -8.55 -5.56 15.14
CA PHE A 104 -7.84 -4.30 14.92
C PHE A 104 -6.33 -4.44 15.05
N ASN A 105 -5.82 -4.88 16.19
CA ASN A 105 -4.37 -4.94 16.43
C ASN A 105 -3.61 -5.90 15.49
N PRO A 106 -4.07 -7.15 15.23
CA PRO A 106 -3.42 -8.01 14.24
C PRO A 106 -3.40 -7.41 12.83
N GLN A 107 -4.43 -6.67 12.44
CA GLN A 107 -4.44 -5.99 11.16
C GLN A 107 -3.35 -4.91 11.09
N LEU A 108 -3.20 -4.08 12.12
CA LEU A 108 -2.15 -3.05 12.16
C LEU A 108 -0.75 -3.65 12.14
N ALA A 109 -0.53 -4.76 12.83
CA ALA A 109 0.74 -5.49 12.78
C ALA A 109 1.03 -6.02 11.36
N ALA A 110 0.01 -6.55 10.69
CA ALA A 110 0.12 -6.97 9.29
C ALA A 110 0.41 -5.78 8.36
N THR A 111 -0.30 -4.66 8.54
CA THR A 111 -0.05 -3.41 7.80
C THR A 111 1.40 -2.97 7.94
N PHE A 112 1.94 -2.97 9.16
CA PHE A 112 3.33 -2.59 9.40
C PHE A 112 4.32 -3.50 8.65
N ALA A 113 4.12 -4.82 8.71
CA ALA A 113 4.98 -5.78 8.02
C ALA A 113 4.83 -5.68 6.49
N LEU A 114 3.61 -5.53 5.99
CA LEU A 114 3.34 -5.40 4.56
C LEU A 114 3.99 -4.15 3.96
N VAL A 115 3.81 -3.01 4.60
CA VAL A 115 4.28 -1.72 4.09
C VAL A 115 5.74 -1.45 4.44
N GLY A 116 6.25 -2.05 5.51
CA GLY A 116 7.66 -1.93 5.88
C GLY A 116 8.59 -2.84 5.09
N LEU A 117 8.13 -4.03 4.70
CA LEU A 117 9.01 -5.06 4.14
C LEU A 117 8.49 -5.65 2.82
N VAL A 118 7.30 -6.25 2.82
CA VAL A 118 6.83 -7.06 1.69
C VAL A 118 6.62 -6.23 0.43
N TYR A 119 5.82 -5.18 0.53
CA TYR A 119 5.54 -4.30 -0.58
C TYR A 119 6.78 -3.55 -1.08
N PRO A 120 7.59 -2.90 -0.22
CA PRO A 120 8.78 -2.18 -0.67
C PRO A 120 9.82 -3.06 -1.35
N PHE A 121 9.94 -4.32 -0.93
CA PHE A 121 10.79 -5.29 -1.61
C PHE A 121 10.34 -5.48 -3.07
N TYR A 122 9.06 -5.71 -3.29
CA TYR A 122 8.48 -5.90 -4.62
C TYR A 122 8.48 -4.60 -5.44
N GLU A 123 8.13 -3.47 -4.82
CA GLU A 123 8.22 -2.13 -5.41
C GLU A 123 9.63 -1.83 -5.93
N GLY A 124 10.64 -2.12 -5.12
CA GLY A 124 12.04 -1.93 -5.47
C GLY A 124 12.47 -2.75 -6.68
N ILE A 125 11.97 -3.98 -6.82
CA ILE A 125 12.22 -4.82 -8.01
C ILE A 125 11.61 -4.22 -9.25
N VAL A 126 10.34 -3.81 -9.18
CA VAL A 126 9.57 -3.40 -10.36
C VAL A 126 9.85 -1.96 -10.76
N TRP A 127 9.82 -1.02 -9.80
CA TRP A 127 9.92 0.41 -10.10
C TRP A 127 11.33 0.99 -9.94
N ASN A 128 12.21 0.35 -9.17
CA ASN A 128 13.60 0.80 -8.99
C ASN A 128 14.63 -0.12 -9.66
N GLY A 129 14.23 -1.27 -10.19
CA GLY A 129 15.13 -2.20 -10.88
C GLY A 129 16.09 -2.94 -9.94
N ASN A 130 15.78 -3.03 -8.64
CA ASN A 130 16.59 -3.76 -7.68
C ASN A 130 16.75 -5.24 -8.09
N TYR A 131 17.88 -5.81 -7.76
CA TYR A 131 18.24 -7.22 -8.00
C TYR A 131 18.35 -7.63 -9.48
N GLY A 132 18.36 -6.67 -10.44
CA GLY A 132 18.61 -6.93 -11.86
C GLY A 132 17.52 -7.71 -12.60
N LEU A 133 16.35 -7.95 -12.00
CA LEU A 133 15.26 -8.69 -12.66
C LEU A 133 14.78 -7.96 -13.92
N GLN A 134 14.66 -6.63 -13.87
CA GLN A 134 14.24 -5.82 -15.01
C GLN A 134 15.25 -5.89 -16.16
N ASP A 135 16.55 -5.88 -15.84
CA ASP A 135 17.61 -5.99 -16.86
C ASP A 135 17.66 -7.40 -17.46
N TRP A 136 17.42 -8.44 -16.65
CA TRP A 136 17.29 -9.80 -17.12
C TRP A 136 16.08 -9.98 -18.06
N LEU A 137 14.94 -9.41 -17.74
CA LEU A 137 13.74 -9.44 -18.60
C LEU A 137 14.02 -8.74 -19.94
N GLU A 138 14.64 -7.57 -19.90
CA GLU A 138 15.02 -6.83 -21.12
C GLU A 138 15.99 -7.62 -21.99
N ALA A 139 17.01 -8.23 -21.38
CA ALA A 139 18.00 -9.04 -22.11
C ALA A 139 17.40 -10.32 -22.69
N THR A 140 16.42 -10.93 -22.02
CA THR A 140 15.83 -12.21 -22.42
C THR A 140 14.67 -12.06 -23.39
N PHE A 141 13.81 -11.06 -23.16
CA PHE A 141 12.54 -10.90 -23.87
C PHE A 141 12.47 -9.60 -24.69
N GLY A 142 13.50 -8.77 -24.65
CA GLY A 142 13.56 -7.50 -25.38
C GLY A 142 12.77 -6.35 -24.76
N ALA A 143 12.20 -6.54 -23.56
CA ALA A 143 11.43 -5.52 -22.88
C ALA A 143 11.46 -5.71 -21.33
N ARG A 144 11.46 -4.58 -20.63
CA ARG A 144 11.25 -4.57 -19.17
C ARG A 144 9.77 -4.77 -18.84
N PHE A 145 9.49 -5.33 -17.69
CA PHE A 145 8.12 -5.34 -17.16
C PHE A 145 7.69 -3.90 -16.84
N HIS A 146 6.55 -3.50 -17.40
CA HIS A 146 5.98 -2.18 -17.19
C HIS A 146 4.67 -2.29 -16.41
N ASP A 147 4.60 -1.59 -15.29
CA ASP A 147 3.43 -1.51 -14.43
C ASP A 147 2.78 -0.12 -14.55
N PHE A 148 1.52 -0.07 -14.95
CA PHE A 148 0.77 1.18 -15.05
C PHE A 148 0.03 1.50 -13.76
N ALA A 149 0.37 2.62 -13.15
CA ALA A 149 -0.32 3.20 -11.99
C ALA A 149 -0.52 2.22 -10.83
N GLY A 150 0.37 1.25 -10.67
CA GLY A 150 0.28 0.26 -9.60
C GLY A 150 -0.71 -0.87 -9.85
N SER A 151 -1.12 -1.12 -11.09
CA SER A 151 -2.06 -2.20 -11.41
C SER A 151 -1.60 -3.55 -10.84
N VAL A 152 -0.31 -3.86 -10.96
CA VAL A 152 0.29 -5.09 -10.40
C VAL A 152 0.95 -4.79 -9.06
N VAL A 153 1.84 -3.79 -9.01
CA VAL A 153 2.65 -3.47 -7.82
C VAL A 153 1.80 -3.13 -6.60
N VAL A 154 0.64 -2.52 -6.79
CA VAL A 154 -0.28 -2.14 -5.70
C VAL A 154 -1.52 -3.02 -5.67
N HIS A 155 -2.33 -2.99 -6.72
CA HIS A 155 -3.66 -3.62 -6.71
C HIS A 155 -3.59 -5.15 -6.75
N ALA A 156 -2.76 -5.73 -7.62
CA ALA A 156 -2.62 -7.19 -7.64
C ALA A 156 -1.94 -7.70 -6.37
N VAL A 157 -0.91 -7.01 -5.87
CA VAL A 157 -0.26 -7.38 -4.59
C VAL A 157 -1.26 -7.33 -3.44
N GLY A 158 -2.04 -6.24 -3.32
CA GLY A 158 -3.10 -6.14 -2.30
C GLY A 158 -4.16 -7.23 -2.44
N GLY A 159 -4.60 -7.52 -3.64
CA GLY A 159 -5.58 -8.56 -3.94
C GLY A 159 -5.07 -9.97 -3.61
N TRP A 160 -3.85 -10.31 -4.02
CA TRP A 160 -3.22 -11.60 -3.72
C TRP A 160 -2.96 -11.81 -2.22
N ILE A 161 -2.65 -10.75 -1.46
CA ILE A 161 -2.53 -10.81 0.00
C ILE A 161 -3.91 -10.94 0.66
N ALA A 162 -4.93 -10.24 0.14
CA ALA A 162 -6.29 -10.33 0.65
C ALA A 162 -6.90 -11.71 0.47
N LEU A 163 -6.60 -12.40 -0.65
CA LEU A 163 -7.20 -13.69 -0.98
C LEU A 163 -7.00 -14.76 0.12
N PRO A 164 -5.78 -15.12 0.55
CA PRO A 164 -5.59 -16.07 1.63
C PRO A 164 -6.19 -15.59 2.96
N ALA A 165 -6.13 -14.29 3.25
CA ALA A 165 -6.75 -13.74 4.45
C ALA A 165 -8.27 -13.94 4.44
N VAL A 166 -8.93 -13.75 3.30
CA VAL A 166 -10.37 -13.99 3.12
C VAL A 166 -10.70 -15.47 3.29
N LEU A 167 -9.89 -16.36 2.70
CA LEU A 167 -10.09 -17.82 2.81
C LEU A 167 -9.95 -18.29 4.26
N LEU A 168 -8.95 -17.80 4.99
CA LEU A 168 -8.72 -18.16 6.39
C LEU A 168 -9.78 -17.61 7.35
N LEU A 169 -10.25 -16.39 7.13
CA LEU A 169 -11.25 -15.75 7.98
C LEU A 169 -12.69 -16.21 7.68
N GLY A 170 -12.92 -16.78 6.51
CA GLY A 170 -14.24 -17.23 6.06
C GLY A 170 -15.23 -16.09 5.74
N ALA A 171 -16.51 -16.44 5.67
CA ALA A 171 -17.57 -15.49 5.34
C ALA A 171 -17.93 -14.56 6.51
N ARG A 172 -18.43 -13.37 6.21
CA ARG A 172 -19.03 -12.47 7.22
C ARG A 172 -20.26 -13.12 7.83
N ARG A 173 -20.48 -12.91 9.11
CA ARG A 173 -21.70 -13.41 9.80
C ARG A 173 -22.95 -12.83 9.13
N GLY A 174 -23.87 -13.70 8.74
CA GLY A 174 -25.12 -13.34 8.07
C GLY A 174 -24.96 -12.93 6.59
N ARG A 175 -23.85 -13.26 5.97
CA ARG A 175 -23.65 -13.03 4.52
C ARG A 175 -24.42 -14.05 3.69
N TYR A 176 -24.45 -15.28 4.12
CA TYR A 176 -25.16 -16.38 3.47
C TYR A 176 -26.24 -16.93 4.39
N THR A 177 -27.34 -17.39 3.82
CA THR A 177 -28.39 -18.14 4.52
C THR A 177 -27.94 -19.58 4.74
N LYS A 178 -28.75 -20.36 5.50
CA LYS A 178 -28.44 -21.78 5.73
C LYS A 178 -28.50 -22.61 4.45
N ASP A 179 -29.18 -22.11 3.46
CA ASP A 179 -29.41 -22.78 2.17
C ASP A 179 -28.49 -22.26 1.03
N GLY A 180 -27.48 -21.44 1.33
CA GLY A 180 -26.51 -20.87 0.40
C GLY A 180 -26.67 -19.39 0.15
#